data_853843973bf8443f75b9678acdafde2d
#
_entry.id   853843973bf8443f75b9678acdafde2d
#
_cell.length_a   1.000
_cell.length_b   1.000
_cell.length_c   1.000
_cell.angle_alpha   90.00
_cell.angle_beta   90.00
_cell.angle_gamma   90.00
#
_symmetry.space_group_name_H-M   'P 1'
#
loop_
_entity.id
_entity.type
_entity.pdbx_description
1 polymer ?
#
loop_
_entity_poly.entity_id
_entity_poly.type
_entity_poly.pdbx_seq_one_letter_code
_entity_poly.pdbx_strand_id
1 'polypeptide(L)'
;MSGSTPATPPDEELALADRLGDQLVRFLRLVGRNHTNLPELYQAGIEKVGYVLLWRLAADGPQRTTALAEAVHSDISTISRQVTALVKQGWVERTPDPEDGRAYLLAPTEDGRRVYRRIRKRRNEHMAHVLAGWGDEDRRELLTLLDRLNDDFEEYLLRVHEGCSEKQQRGEKVG
;
A
#
# COMPACT_ATOMS: atom_id res chain seq x y z
N MET A 1 10.11 -3.63 33.15
CA MET A 1 8.83 -2.96 32.87
C MET A 1 7.91 -4.03 32.33
N SER A 2 6.80 -4.29 33.03
CA SER A 2 5.87 -5.38 32.75
C SER A 2 5.15 -5.11 31.42
N GLY A 3 5.41 -5.96 30.42
CA GLY A 3 4.66 -5.96 29.18
C GLY A 3 3.23 -6.41 29.47
N SER A 4 2.30 -5.48 29.59
CA SER A 4 0.89 -5.79 29.62
C SER A 4 0.50 -6.40 28.28
N THR A 5 0.18 -7.69 28.28
CA THR A 5 -0.59 -8.29 27.20
C THR A 5 -1.89 -7.49 27.08
N PRO A 6 -2.27 -6.98 25.90
CA PRO A 6 -3.52 -6.28 25.74
C PRO A 6 -4.66 -7.20 26.21
N ALA A 7 -5.56 -6.67 27.04
CA ALA A 7 -6.74 -7.39 27.50
C ALA A 7 -7.56 -7.85 26.29
N THR A 8 -8.10 -9.07 26.34
CA THR A 8 -9.02 -9.56 25.30
C THR A 8 -10.24 -8.63 25.26
N PRO A 9 -10.59 -8.11 24.05
CA PRO A 9 -11.76 -7.24 23.91
C PRO A 9 -13.04 -7.95 24.41
N PRO A 10 -14.05 -7.20 24.85
CA PRO A 10 -15.36 -7.76 25.20
C PRO A 10 -16.01 -8.48 24.00
N ASP A 11 -16.85 -9.48 24.28
CA ASP A 11 -17.51 -10.29 23.23
C ASP A 11 -18.32 -9.44 22.22
N GLU A 12 -18.91 -8.34 22.67
CA GLU A 12 -19.65 -7.42 21.79
C GLU A 12 -18.74 -6.68 20.81
N GLU A 13 -17.55 -6.26 21.26
CA GLU A 13 -16.54 -5.66 20.39
C GLU A 13 -15.97 -6.67 19.38
N LEU A 14 -15.78 -7.92 19.81
CA LEU A 14 -15.34 -9.00 18.92
C LEU A 14 -16.38 -9.30 17.85
N ALA A 15 -17.68 -9.32 18.21
CA ALA A 15 -18.77 -9.52 17.26
C ALA A 15 -18.88 -8.37 16.22
N LEU A 16 -18.61 -7.13 16.62
CA LEU A 16 -18.54 -5.99 15.71
C LEU A 16 -17.33 -6.09 14.79
N ALA A 17 -16.17 -6.44 15.34
CA ALA A 17 -14.93 -6.62 14.58
C ALA A 17 -15.06 -7.74 13.51
N ASP A 18 -15.73 -8.85 13.85
CA ASP A 18 -16.03 -9.94 12.92
C ASP A 18 -16.86 -9.45 11.73
N ARG A 19 -17.95 -8.73 12.00
CA ARG A 19 -18.81 -8.15 10.95
C ARG A 19 -18.06 -7.15 10.06
N LEU A 20 -17.20 -6.32 10.64
CA LEU A 20 -16.34 -5.39 9.88
C LEU A 20 -15.35 -6.16 9.01
N GLY A 21 -14.72 -7.20 9.57
CA GLY A 21 -13.81 -8.09 8.86
C GLY A 21 -14.48 -8.71 7.63
N ASP A 22 -15.69 -9.25 7.78
CA ASP A 22 -16.48 -9.80 6.68
C ASP A 22 -16.75 -8.77 5.56
N GLN A 23 -17.11 -7.53 5.92
CA GLN A 23 -17.30 -6.46 4.93
C GLN A 23 -16.00 -6.08 4.21
N LEU A 24 -14.88 -6.03 4.92
CA LEU A 24 -13.57 -5.79 4.30
C LEU A 24 -13.18 -6.91 3.35
N VAL A 25 -13.34 -8.18 3.74
CA VAL A 25 -13.10 -9.34 2.86
C VAL A 25 -14.00 -9.30 1.62
N ARG A 26 -15.29 -9.00 1.80
CA ARG A 26 -16.23 -8.81 0.69
C ARG A 26 -15.78 -7.70 -0.25
N PHE A 27 -15.40 -6.55 0.28
CA PHE A 27 -14.91 -5.41 -0.50
C PHE A 27 -13.65 -5.76 -1.30
N LEU A 28 -12.65 -6.38 -0.66
CA LEU A 28 -11.42 -6.82 -1.33
C LEU A 28 -11.70 -7.80 -2.47
N ARG A 29 -12.66 -8.73 -2.28
CA ARG A 29 -13.10 -9.66 -3.35
C ARG A 29 -13.74 -8.92 -4.52
N LEU A 30 -14.59 -7.92 -4.26
CA LEU A 30 -15.25 -7.14 -5.31
C LEU A 30 -14.23 -6.30 -6.09
N VAL A 31 -13.34 -5.61 -5.38
CA VAL A 31 -12.24 -4.84 -5.99
C VAL A 31 -11.28 -5.78 -6.74
N GLY A 32 -11.02 -6.97 -6.17
CA GLY A 32 -10.15 -7.97 -6.78
C GLY A 32 -10.67 -8.54 -8.11
N ARG A 33 -11.98 -8.67 -8.26
CA ARG A 33 -12.62 -9.12 -9.51
C ARG A 33 -12.53 -8.10 -10.64
N ASN A 34 -12.30 -6.85 -10.31
CA ASN A 34 -12.30 -5.75 -11.27
C ASN A 34 -10.91 -5.56 -11.92
N HIS A 35 -10.30 -6.69 -12.38
CA HIS A 35 -9.02 -6.68 -13.10
C HIS A 35 -9.04 -5.89 -14.41
N THR A 36 -10.24 -5.61 -14.94
CA THR A 36 -10.43 -4.87 -16.19
C THR A 36 -10.09 -3.38 -16.08
N ASN A 37 -9.86 -2.87 -14.86
CA ASN A 37 -9.62 -1.43 -14.67
C ASN A 37 -8.16 -1.00 -14.84
N LEU A 38 -7.23 -1.95 -15.06
CA LEU A 38 -5.80 -1.69 -15.21
C LEU A 38 -5.19 -2.46 -16.41
N PRO A 39 -5.81 -2.40 -17.62
CA PRO A 39 -5.31 -3.17 -18.77
C PRO A 39 -3.88 -2.80 -19.15
N GLU A 40 -3.48 -1.55 -18.96
CA GLU A 40 -2.12 -1.08 -19.24
C GLU A 40 -1.08 -1.81 -18.39
N LEU A 41 -1.33 -1.99 -17.10
CA LEU A 41 -0.43 -2.72 -16.21
C LEU A 41 -0.35 -4.19 -16.58
N TYR A 42 -1.50 -4.81 -16.86
CA TYR A 42 -1.57 -6.22 -17.25
C TYR A 42 -0.83 -6.50 -18.55
N GLN A 43 -1.04 -5.67 -19.57
CA GLN A 43 -0.35 -5.80 -20.85
C GLN A 43 1.17 -5.59 -20.71
N ALA A 44 1.58 -4.79 -19.73
CA ALA A 44 2.98 -4.55 -19.40
C ALA A 44 3.60 -5.63 -18.49
N GLY A 45 2.82 -6.64 -18.07
CA GLY A 45 3.27 -7.66 -17.11
C GLY A 45 3.55 -7.11 -15.71
N ILE A 46 2.89 -6.01 -15.35
CA ILE A 46 3.05 -5.34 -14.06
C ILE A 46 1.91 -5.76 -13.14
N GLU A 47 2.25 -6.28 -11.97
CA GLU A 47 1.31 -6.68 -10.95
C GLU A 47 0.71 -5.46 -10.22
N LYS A 48 -0.32 -5.66 -9.40
CA LYS A 48 -0.95 -4.58 -8.59
C LYS A 48 0.06 -3.81 -7.73
N VAL A 49 1.04 -4.51 -7.19
CA VAL A 49 2.13 -3.91 -6.41
C VAL A 49 2.90 -2.88 -7.25
N GLY A 50 3.16 -3.15 -8.53
CA GLY A 50 3.83 -2.18 -9.40
C GLY A 50 3.06 -0.88 -9.56
N TYR A 51 1.72 -0.92 -9.55
CA TYR A 51 0.90 0.31 -9.51
C TYR A 51 1.09 1.07 -8.19
N VAL A 52 1.11 0.36 -7.07
CA VAL A 52 1.34 0.99 -5.75
C VAL A 52 2.71 1.66 -5.70
N LEU A 53 3.75 1.01 -6.26
CA LEU A 53 5.08 1.61 -6.36
C LEU A 53 5.08 2.86 -7.21
N LEU A 54 4.43 2.82 -8.38
CA LEU A 54 4.32 3.99 -9.26
C LEU A 54 3.55 5.13 -8.59
N TRP A 55 2.50 4.80 -7.84
CA TRP A 55 1.75 5.76 -7.04
C TRP A 55 2.64 6.41 -5.98
N ARG A 56 3.36 5.61 -5.18
CA ARG A 56 4.28 6.13 -4.15
C ARG A 56 5.33 7.07 -4.74
N LEU A 57 6.01 6.62 -5.80
CA LEU A 57 7.01 7.45 -6.48
C LEU A 57 6.42 8.75 -7.06
N ALA A 58 5.17 8.74 -7.50
CA ALA A 58 4.50 9.93 -8.02
C ALA A 58 4.03 10.89 -6.92
N ALA A 59 3.69 10.37 -5.73
CA ALA A 59 3.19 11.15 -4.59
C ALA A 59 4.35 11.67 -3.71
N ASP A 60 5.27 10.77 -3.34
CA ASP A 60 6.29 11.01 -2.33
C ASP A 60 7.66 11.40 -2.94
N GLY A 61 7.78 11.33 -4.27
CA GLY A 61 9.03 11.62 -4.98
C GLY A 61 9.98 10.44 -5.10
N PRO A 62 11.23 10.68 -5.49
CA PRO A 62 12.23 9.64 -5.68
C PRO A 62 12.58 8.91 -4.37
N GLN A 63 12.67 7.57 -4.42
CA GLN A 63 12.93 6.74 -3.24
C GLN A 63 13.89 5.59 -3.57
N ARG A 64 14.60 5.08 -2.55
CA ARG A 64 15.38 3.84 -2.63
C ARG A 64 14.46 2.62 -2.69
N THR A 65 14.93 1.52 -3.30
CA THR A 65 14.18 0.26 -3.35
C THR A 65 13.83 -0.27 -1.95
N THR A 66 14.73 -0.11 -0.98
CA THR A 66 14.51 -0.51 0.41
C THR A 66 13.39 0.28 1.06
N ALA A 67 13.40 1.61 0.91
CA ALA A 67 12.33 2.46 1.43
C ALA A 67 10.96 2.12 0.82
N LEU A 68 10.91 1.81 -0.48
CA LEU A 68 9.68 1.34 -1.13
C LEU A 68 9.20 0.00 -0.57
N ALA A 69 10.11 -0.95 -0.31
CA ALA A 69 9.78 -2.25 0.25
C ALA A 69 9.18 -2.11 1.67
N GLU A 70 9.78 -1.28 2.50
CA GLU A 70 9.28 -0.93 3.83
C GLU A 70 7.90 -0.27 3.75
N ALA A 71 7.75 0.74 2.88
CA ALA A 71 6.51 1.51 2.75
C ALA A 71 5.30 0.69 2.24
N VAL A 72 5.54 -0.43 1.55
CA VAL A 72 4.47 -1.32 1.07
C VAL A 72 4.43 -2.66 1.80
N HIS A 73 5.18 -2.79 2.90
CA HIS A 73 5.28 -4.00 3.73
C HIS A 73 5.51 -5.28 2.90
N SER A 74 6.46 -5.20 1.95
CA SER A 74 6.79 -6.30 1.05
C SER A 74 8.29 -6.61 1.07
N ASP A 75 8.65 -7.83 0.67
CA ASP A 75 10.06 -8.21 0.56
C ASP A 75 10.77 -7.48 -0.58
N ILE A 76 12.06 -7.17 -0.36
CA ILE A 76 12.90 -6.43 -1.31
C ILE A 76 12.99 -7.14 -2.67
N SER A 77 12.95 -8.48 -2.69
CA SER A 77 13.06 -9.26 -3.92
C SER A 77 11.84 -9.09 -4.81
N THR A 78 10.64 -9.09 -4.24
CA THR A 78 9.39 -8.80 -4.96
C THR A 78 9.39 -7.37 -5.49
N ILE A 79 9.76 -6.39 -4.66
CA ILE A 79 9.83 -4.99 -5.08
C ILE A 79 10.88 -4.80 -6.19
N SER A 80 12.06 -5.39 -6.06
CA SER A 80 13.12 -5.31 -7.08
C SER A 80 12.67 -5.87 -8.45
N ARG A 81 11.91 -6.96 -8.44
CA ARG A 81 11.32 -7.55 -9.66
C ARG A 81 10.31 -6.58 -10.31
N GLN A 82 9.42 -6.01 -9.51
CA GLN A 82 8.41 -5.05 -10.01
C GLN A 82 9.05 -3.75 -10.51
N VAL A 83 10.04 -3.23 -9.78
CA VAL A 83 10.84 -2.07 -10.23
C VAL A 83 11.52 -2.36 -11.56
N THR A 84 12.09 -3.56 -11.73
CA THR A 84 12.73 -3.95 -12.99
C THR A 84 11.73 -3.94 -14.15
N ALA A 85 10.50 -4.42 -13.93
CA ALA A 85 9.43 -4.36 -14.91
C ALA A 85 9.04 -2.90 -15.25
N LEU A 86 8.89 -2.05 -14.25
CA LEU A 86 8.58 -0.62 -14.45
C LEU A 86 9.68 0.12 -15.22
N VAL A 87 10.96 -0.17 -14.93
CA VAL A 87 12.09 0.40 -15.65
C VAL A 87 12.13 -0.10 -17.11
N LYS A 88 11.87 -1.39 -17.33
CA LYS A 88 11.79 -1.97 -18.69
C LYS A 88 10.68 -1.32 -19.53
N GLN A 89 9.58 -0.92 -18.90
CA GLN A 89 8.49 -0.19 -19.58
C GLN A 89 8.80 1.31 -19.77
N GLY A 90 9.91 1.80 -19.21
CA GLY A 90 10.25 3.22 -19.28
C GLY A 90 9.38 4.10 -18.37
N TRP A 91 8.68 3.52 -17.40
CA TRP A 91 7.82 4.28 -16.47
C TRP A 91 8.53 4.74 -15.20
N VAL A 92 9.63 4.07 -14.87
CA VAL A 92 10.53 4.42 -13.77
C VAL A 92 11.95 4.47 -14.32
N GLU A 93 12.73 5.39 -13.82
CA GLU A 93 14.17 5.51 -14.08
C GLU A 93 14.97 5.40 -12.78
N ARG A 94 16.26 5.07 -12.94
CA ARG A 94 17.23 5.04 -11.83
C ARG A 94 18.13 6.25 -11.96
N THR A 95 18.17 7.06 -10.91
CA THR A 95 19.07 8.20 -10.80
C THR A 95 20.08 7.98 -9.69
N PRO A 96 21.35 8.43 -9.80
CA PRO A 96 22.27 8.35 -8.68
C PRO A 96 21.69 9.05 -7.44
N ASP A 97 21.89 8.44 -6.29
CA ASP A 97 21.49 9.08 -5.03
C ASP A 97 22.50 10.20 -4.72
N PRO A 98 22.04 11.44 -4.51
CA PRO A 98 22.93 12.57 -4.22
C PRO A 98 23.67 12.45 -2.88
N GLU A 99 23.15 11.65 -1.94
CA GLU A 99 23.74 11.43 -0.61
C GLU A 99 24.67 10.22 -0.58
N ASP A 100 24.48 9.26 -1.48
CA ASP A 100 25.25 8.03 -1.54
C ASP A 100 25.48 7.62 -3.00
N GLY A 101 26.63 7.98 -3.54
CA GLY A 101 27.00 7.69 -4.93
C GLY A 101 27.07 6.20 -5.31
N ARG A 102 26.90 5.27 -4.34
CA ARG A 102 26.79 3.82 -4.57
C ARG A 102 25.33 3.35 -4.67
N ALA A 103 24.40 4.19 -4.28
CA ALA A 103 22.96 3.90 -4.29
C ALA A 103 22.27 4.59 -5.48
N TYR A 104 21.06 4.09 -5.78
CA TYR A 104 20.19 4.68 -6.79
C TYR A 104 18.82 5.01 -6.17
N LEU A 105 18.31 6.17 -6.56
CA LEU A 105 16.92 6.54 -6.37
C LEU A 105 16.09 6.10 -7.58
N LEU A 106 14.88 5.67 -7.32
CA LEU A 106 13.88 5.37 -8.33
C LEU A 106 12.97 6.59 -8.47
N ALA A 107 12.80 7.06 -9.69
CA ALA A 107 11.95 8.20 -9.99
C ALA A 107 10.96 7.85 -11.10
N PRO A 108 9.71 8.36 -11.07
CA PRO A 108 8.80 8.15 -12.19
C PRO A 108 9.23 9.04 -13.36
N THR A 109 9.33 8.47 -14.56
CA THR A 109 9.50 9.23 -15.80
C THR A 109 8.25 10.03 -16.13
N GLU A 110 8.32 10.91 -17.15
CA GLU A 110 7.10 11.61 -17.60
C GLU A 110 6.06 10.62 -18.16
N ASP A 111 6.51 9.54 -18.80
CA ASP A 111 5.65 8.46 -19.26
C ASP A 111 4.99 7.72 -18.10
N GLY A 112 5.75 7.41 -17.06
CA GLY A 112 5.23 6.83 -15.82
C GLY A 112 4.19 7.72 -15.16
N ARG A 113 4.45 9.03 -15.07
CA ARG A 113 3.47 10.01 -14.55
C ARG A 113 2.18 10.05 -15.39
N ARG A 114 2.29 9.96 -16.73
CA ARG A 114 1.12 9.90 -17.61
C ARG A 114 0.30 8.64 -17.40
N VAL A 115 0.94 7.49 -17.30
CA VAL A 115 0.29 6.21 -17.00
C VAL A 115 -0.41 6.27 -15.64
N TYR A 116 0.27 6.74 -14.61
CA TYR A 116 -0.30 6.93 -13.28
C TYR A 116 -1.56 7.83 -13.31
N ARG A 117 -1.48 9.02 -13.95
CA ARG A 117 -2.61 9.94 -14.06
C ARG A 117 -3.81 9.29 -14.78
N ARG A 118 -3.57 8.49 -15.82
CA ARG A 118 -4.62 7.78 -16.56
C ARG A 118 -5.33 6.74 -15.69
N ILE A 119 -4.55 5.94 -14.97
CA ILE A 119 -5.09 4.92 -14.05
C ILE A 119 -5.88 5.58 -12.93
N ARG A 120 -5.31 6.64 -12.34
CA ARG A 120 -5.99 7.42 -11.29
C ARG A 120 -7.33 8.00 -11.78
N LYS A 121 -7.37 8.54 -12.99
CA LYS A 121 -8.59 9.07 -13.59
C LYS A 121 -9.66 7.98 -13.72
N ARG A 122 -9.32 6.83 -14.28
CA ARG A 122 -10.25 5.68 -14.38
C ARG A 122 -10.76 5.21 -13.03
N ARG A 123 -9.87 5.08 -12.05
CA ARG A 123 -10.27 4.72 -10.69
C ARG A 123 -11.28 5.72 -10.13
N ASN A 124 -11.02 7.01 -10.30
CA ASN A 124 -11.90 8.06 -9.80
C ASN A 124 -13.26 8.06 -10.52
N GLU A 125 -13.29 7.87 -11.83
CA GLU A 125 -14.52 7.72 -12.61
C GLU A 125 -15.33 6.51 -12.13
N HIS A 126 -14.65 5.37 -11.90
CA HIS A 126 -15.31 4.17 -11.37
C HIS A 126 -15.89 4.40 -9.98
N MET A 127 -15.12 5.00 -9.07
CA MET A 127 -15.60 5.34 -7.73
C MET A 127 -16.77 6.32 -7.78
N ALA A 128 -16.74 7.32 -8.66
CA ALA A 128 -17.86 8.24 -8.83
C ALA A 128 -19.14 7.51 -9.27
N HIS A 129 -19.05 6.51 -10.17
CA HIS A 129 -20.20 5.70 -10.57
C HIS A 129 -20.71 4.81 -9.42
N VAL A 130 -19.81 4.18 -8.65
CA VAL A 130 -20.19 3.35 -7.49
C VAL A 130 -20.93 4.18 -6.44
N LEU A 131 -20.51 5.42 -6.24
CA LEU A 131 -21.08 6.33 -5.24
C LEU A 131 -22.18 7.27 -5.81
N ALA A 132 -22.63 7.07 -7.04
CA ALA A 132 -23.56 7.98 -7.69
C ALA A 132 -24.89 8.18 -6.95
N GLY A 133 -25.37 7.13 -6.27
CA GLY A 133 -26.59 7.17 -5.46
C GLY A 133 -26.44 7.65 -4.02
N TRP A 134 -25.19 7.99 -3.61
CA TRP A 134 -24.93 8.41 -2.23
C TRP A 134 -25.10 9.92 -2.05
N GLY A 135 -25.59 10.34 -0.88
CA GLY A 135 -25.57 11.74 -0.47
C GLY A 135 -24.15 12.28 -0.28
N ASP A 136 -23.99 13.59 -0.36
CA ASP A 136 -22.67 14.22 -0.18
C ASP A 136 -22.14 14.06 1.26
N GLU A 137 -23.04 13.97 2.23
CA GLU A 137 -22.70 13.72 3.64
C GLU A 137 -22.14 12.32 3.83
N ASP A 138 -22.84 11.28 3.33
CA ASP A 138 -22.38 9.88 3.39
C ASP A 138 -21.01 9.70 2.72
N ARG A 139 -20.76 10.38 1.60
CA ARG A 139 -19.47 10.33 0.90
C ARG A 139 -18.34 10.91 1.75
N ARG A 140 -18.60 12.05 2.44
CA ARG A 140 -17.61 12.67 3.32
C ARG A 140 -17.39 11.84 4.58
N GLU A 141 -18.45 11.30 5.16
CA GLU A 141 -18.34 10.42 6.32
C GLU A 141 -17.52 9.17 5.98
N LEU A 142 -17.81 8.50 4.87
CA LEU A 142 -17.01 7.36 4.41
C LEU A 142 -15.53 7.72 4.24
N LEU A 143 -15.22 8.88 3.65
CA LEU A 143 -13.83 9.33 3.49
C LEU A 143 -13.16 9.49 4.85
N THR A 144 -13.79 10.19 5.78
CA THR A 144 -13.26 10.42 7.14
C THR A 144 -13.02 9.12 7.90
N LEU A 145 -13.97 8.17 7.80
CA LEU A 145 -13.84 6.87 8.47
C LEU A 145 -12.74 6.00 7.84
N LEU A 146 -12.56 6.06 6.51
CA LEU A 146 -11.48 5.35 5.82
C LEU A 146 -10.11 5.95 6.13
N ASP A 147 -9.99 7.27 6.19
CA ASP A 147 -8.74 7.94 6.56
C ASP A 147 -8.33 7.49 7.98
N ARG A 148 -9.24 7.59 8.94
CA ARG A 148 -8.99 7.16 10.31
C ARG A 148 -8.64 5.66 10.40
N LEU A 149 -9.36 4.80 9.67
CA LEU A 149 -9.09 3.37 9.67
C LEU A 149 -7.70 3.06 9.12
N ASN A 150 -7.27 3.76 8.06
CA ASN A 150 -5.95 3.61 7.49
C ASN A 150 -4.86 4.04 8.47
N ASP A 151 -5.01 5.20 9.11
CA ASP A 151 -4.07 5.71 10.12
C ASP A 151 -3.92 4.73 11.29
N ASP A 152 -5.04 4.23 11.83
CA ASP A 152 -5.06 3.25 12.92
C ASP A 152 -4.39 1.93 12.50
N PHE A 153 -4.56 1.47 11.23
CA PHE A 153 -3.89 0.29 10.70
C PHE A 153 -2.38 0.50 10.54
N GLU A 154 -1.96 1.65 10.03
CA GLU A 154 -0.52 1.97 9.90
C GLU A 154 0.16 1.98 11.27
N GLU A 155 -0.45 2.63 12.26
CA GLU A 155 0.06 2.65 13.63
C GLU A 155 0.11 1.25 14.26
N TYR A 156 -0.92 0.43 14.04
CA TYR A 156 -0.96 -0.95 14.52
C TYR A 156 0.17 -1.80 13.92
N LEU A 157 0.40 -1.70 12.61
CA LEU A 157 1.44 -2.44 11.91
C LEU A 157 2.84 -2.05 12.41
N LEU A 158 3.10 -0.76 12.65
CA LEU A 158 4.36 -0.29 13.22
C LEU A 158 4.62 -0.92 14.60
N ARG A 159 3.63 -0.92 15.49
CA ARG A 159 3.73 -1.54 16.83
C ARG A 159 4.00 -3.04 16.77
N VAL A 160 3.36 -3.76 15.84
CA VAL A 160 3.56 -5.21 15.68
C VAL A 160 4.98 -5.50 15.18
N HIS A 161 5.51 -4.72 14.26
CA HIS A 161 6.87 -4.89 13.74
C HIS A 161 7.93 -4.60 14.81
N GLU A 162 7.78 -3.56 15.61
CA GLU A 162 8.68 -3.25 16.74
C GLU A 162 8.69 -4.39 17.75
N GLY A 163 7.54 -4.91 18.14
CA GLY A 163 7.42 -6.03 19.07
C GLY A 163 7.99 -7.35 18.55
N CYS A 164 7.98 -7.59 17.23
CA CYS A 164 8.61 -8.75 16.61
C CYS A 164 10.15 -8.62 16.61
N SER A 165 10.67 -7.44 16.30
CA SER A 165 12.12 -7.17 16.26
C SER A 165 12.76 -7.31 17.64
N GLU A 166 12.09 -6.85 18.70
CA GLU A 166 12.57 -7.02 20.09
C GLU A 166 12.60 -8.48 20.53
N LYS A 167 11.64 -9.29 20.11
CA LYS A 167 11.61 -10.73 20.43
C LYS A 167 12.71 -11.52 19.72
N GLN A 168 13.02 -11.19 18.46
CA GLN A 168 14.13 -11.81 17.73
C GLN A 168 15.48 -11.48 18.36
N GLN A 169 15.74 -10.22 18.76
CA GLN A 169 16.97 -9.82 19.42
C GLN A 169 17.15 -10.43 20.83
N ARG A 170 16.04 -10.77 21.52
CA ARG A 170 16.10 -11.48 22.81
C ARG A 170 16.33 -12.98 22.64
N GLY A 171 15.84 -13.60 21.57
CA GLY A 171 16.04 -15.03 21.27
C GLY A 171 17.48 -15.38 20.89
N GLU A 172 18.22 -14.48 20.25
CA GLU A 172 19.63 -14.70 19.87
C GLU A 172 20.62 -14.55 21.05
N LYS A 173 20.20 -14.00 22.18
CA LYS A 173 21.08 -13.84 23.37
C LYS A 173 21.03 -15.02 24.36
N VAL A 174 20.30 -16.09 24.06
CA VAL A 174 20.10 -17.25 24.95
C VAL A 174 20.56 -18.59 24.29
N GLY A 175 21.32 -18.50 23.17
CA GLY A 175 21.91 -19.64 22.49
C GLY A 175 23.43 -19.71 22.67
#